data_f9518341f2b26fba405edef7ff780695
#
_entry.id   f9518341f2b26fba405edef7ff780695
#
_cell.length_a   1.000
_cell.length_b   1.000
_cell.length_c   1.000
_cell.angle_alpha   90.00
_cell.angle_beta   90.00
_cell.angle_gamma   90.00
#
_symmetry.space_group_name_H-M   'P 1'
#
loop_
_entity.id
_entity.type
_entity.pdbx_description
1 polymer ?
#
loop_
_entity_poly.entity_id
_entity_poly.type
_entity_poly.pdbx_seq_one_letter_code
_entity_poly.pdbx_strand_id
1 'polypeptide(L)'
;MGYKYHKIPKSEIIDRIPETDKIFENVNDCLESIDNNNDDDGAIALDDKASKKIGNFSDNGYSWTDVKTLDHDTIFEYTVKPFGILDLKTNETFVTCTTHNSTAEFKVDCIEKYVIMKNKKHKLKRLMIFLDNGPENSSRRTLWLKKLVHLSIKYKLVIHLVYYPPYCSKYNKIERVWARVQMTWRRITMDSLDTLMECLNKITWNNVKMKGYLSTKEYEKGIKISDYEMETKINPHIIREEGLEKWSAVITPYAN
;
A
#
# COMPACT_ATOMS: atom_id res chain seq x y z
N MET A 1 24.99 34.88 18.63
CA MET A 1 25.08 33.51 18.05
C MET A 1 23.65 33.05 17.77
N GLY A 2 23.30 32.86 16.48
CA GLY A 2 21.94 32.44 16.11
C GLY A 2 21.86 30.92 16.04
N TYR A 3 21.24 30.30 17.03
CA TYR A 3 20.89 28.88 16.96
C TYR A 3 19.74 28.70 15.96
N LYS A 4 19.95 27.87 14.93
CA LYS A 4 18.88 27.47 14.00
C LYS A 4 18.48 26.03 14.33
N TYR A 5 17.16 25.78 14.47
CA TYR A 5 16.64 24.43 14.57
C TYR A 5 16.85 23.70 13.24
N HIS A 6 17.62 22.62 13.26
CA HIS A 6 17.77 21.73 12.12
C HIS A 6 16.99 20.45 12.37
N LYS A 7 16.22 20.02 11.38
CA LYS A 7 15.58 18.70 11.40
C LYS A 7 16.66 17.63 11.36
N ILE A 8 16.67 16.72 12.34
CA ILE A 8 17.58 15.57 12.33
C ILE A 8 17.15 14.66 11.19
N PRO A 9 17.96 14.48 10.15
CA PRO A 9 17.62 13.60 9.04
C PRO A 9 17.74 12.13 9.48
N LYS A 10 16.74 11.31 9.15
CA LYS A 10 16.84 9.85 9.22
C LYS A 10 17.61 9.37 7.98
N SER A 11 18.92 9.54 7.96
CA SER A 11 19.75 9.29 6.76
C SER A 11 20.42 7.93 6.73
N GLU A 12 20.63 7.30 7.88
CA GLU A 12 21.34 6.02 7.94
C GLU A 12 20.38 4.84 7.89
N ILE A 13 20.73 3.84 7.09
CA ILE A 13 20.05 2.53 7.07
C ILE A 13 20.69 1.72 8.19
N ILE A 14 19.93 1.44 9.25
CA ILE A 14 20.43 0.82 10.48
C ILE A 14 20.87 -0.63 10.22
N ASP A 15 20.11 -1.37 9.41
CA ASP A 15 20.39 -2.79 9.11
C ASP A 15 20.47 -3.00 7.59
N ARG A 16 21.70 -2.96 7.06
CA ARG A 16 21.96 -3.34 5.67
C ARG A 16 22.08 -4.86 5.57
N ILE A 17 21.26 -5.45 4.72
CA ILE A 17 21.47 -6.82 4.27
C ILE A 17 22.44 -6.84 3.06
N PRO A 18 23.09 -7.96 2.76
CA PRO A 18 24.05 -8.05 1.65
C PRO A 18 23.45 -7.59 0.31
N GLU A 19 22.16 -7.86 0.08
CA GLU A 19 21.47 -7.55 -1.16
C GLU A 19 20.94 -6.10 -1.24
N THR A 20 21.12 -5.27 -0.20
CA THR A 20 20.50 -3.93 -0.11
C THR A 20 20.78 -3.07 -1.35
N ASP A 21 22.01 -3.01 -1.81
CA ASP A 21 22.40 -2.17 -2.95
C ASP A 21 21.77 -2.70 -4.25
N LYS A 22 21.80 -4.01 -4.48
CA LYS A 22 21.16 -4.66 -5.63
C LYS A 22 19.63 -4.48 -5.64
N ILE A 23 18.99 -4.51 -4.46
CA ILE A 23 17.55 -4.24 -4.33
C ILE A 23 17.24 -2.80 -4.74
N PHE A 24 18.04 -1.81 -4.27
CA PHE A 24 17.85 -0.41 -4.68
C PHE A 24 18.10 -0.18 -6.15
N GLU A 25 19.09 -0.84 -6.74
CA GLU A 25 19.35 -0.80 -8.17
C GLU A 25 18.11 -1.28 -8.94
N ASN A 26 17.59 -2.47 -8.63
CA ASN A 26 16.36 -2.99 -9.23
C ASN A 26 15.15 -2.05 -9.02
N VAL A 27 14.97 -1.49 -7.83
CA VAL A 27 13.87 -0.52 -7.56
C VAL A 27 14.02 0.72 -8.44
N ASN A 28 15.23 1.26 -8.58
CA ASN A 28 15.49 2.45 -9.39
C ASN A 28 15.27 2.15 -10.88
N ASP A 29 15.79 1.05 -11.38
CA ASP A 29 15.60 0.61 -12.77
C ASP A 29 14.12 0.43 -13.10
N CYS A 30 13.35 -0.19 -12.19
CA CYS A 30 11.91 -0.31 -12.34
C CYS A 30 11.20 1.05 -12.32
N LEU A 31 11.62 1.98 -11.46
CA LEU A 31 11.03 3.33 -11.41
C LEU A 31 11.35 4.14 -12.67
N GLU A 32 12.56 4.02 -13.21
CA GLU A 32 13.00 4.69 -14.44
C GLU A 32 12.33 4.09 -15.68
N SER A 33 11.98 2.81 -15.66
CA SER A 33 11.27 2.12 -16.74
C SER A 33 9.79 2.49 -16.86
N ILE A 34 9.25 3.29 -15.94
CA ILE A 34 7.84 3.71 -15.98
C ILE A 34 7.64 4.67 -17.17
N ASP A 35 7.01 4.17 -18.23
CA ASP A 35 6.61 5.02 -19.36
C ASP A 35 5.24 5.65 -19.11
N ASN A 36 5.22 6.97 -18.90
CA ASN A 36 4.00 7.72 -18.66
C ASN A 36 3.06 7.79 -19.89
N ASN A 37 3.57 7.53 -21.09
CA ASN A 37 2.81 7.58 -22.34
C ASN A 37 2.20 6.22 -22.73
N ASN A 38 2.59 5.13 -22.06
CA ASN A 38 2.03 3.81 -22.34
C ASN A 38 0.87 3.48 -21.41
N ASP A 39 -0.36 3.67 -21.87
CA ASP A 39 -1.59 3.45 -21.08
C ASP A 39 -1.85 1.97 -20.75
N ASP A 40 -1.19 1.04 -21.43
CA ASP A 40 -1.29 -0.40 -21.14
C ASP A 40 -0.49 -0.81 -19.89
N ASP A 41 0.38 0.06 -19.39
CA ASP A 41 1.23 -0.18 -18.24
C ASP A 41 0.77 0.64 -17.04
N GLY A 42 0.60 -0.02 -15.90
CA GLY A 42 0.35 0.58 -14.59
C GLY A 42 1.58 0.50 -13.69
N ALA A 43 1.72 1.48 -12.81
CA ALA A 43 2.73 1.46 -11.75
C ALA A 43 2.11 2.03 -10.47
N ILE A 44 2.12 1.25 -9.39
CA ILE A 44 1.50 1.62 -8.12
C ILE A 44 2.46 1.38 -6.96
N ALA A 45 2.37 2.25 -5.95
CA ALA A 45 3.00 2.03 -4.66
C ALA A 45 1.92 1.66 -3.63
N LEU A 46 2.18 0.65 -2.82
CA LEU A 46 1.27 0.13 -1.80
C LEU A 46 1.86 0.30 -0.41
N ASP A 47 0.99 0.58 0.57
CA ASP A 47 1.37 0.52 1.98
C ASP A 47 0.14 0.48 2.89
N ASP A 48 0.33 -0.06 4.11
CA ASP A 48 -0.60 0.02 5.23
C ASP A 48 -0.26 1.23 6.11
N LYS A 49 -1.22 2.11 6.34
CA LYS A 49 -1.06 3.12 7.38
C LYS A 49 -1.32 2.51 8.76
N ALA A 50 -0.60 2.99 9.76
CA ALA A 50 -0.89 2.68 11.16
C ALA A 50 -2.39 2.84 11.45
N SER A 51 -2.94 1.88 12.20
CA SER A 51 -4.36 1.85 12.55
C SER A 51 -4.79 3.14 13.26
N LYS A 52 -5.99 3.60 12.94
CA LYS A 52 -6.62 4.79 13.55
C LYS A 52 -7.79 4.37 14.42
N LYS A 53 -7.77 4.74 15.68
CA LYS A 53 -8.93 4.63 16.55
C LYS A 53 -9.94 5.72 16.21
N ILE A 54 -11.22 5.38 16.26
CA ILE A 54 -12.35 6.28 16.00
C ILE A 54 -13.09 6.51 17.31
N GLY A 55 -13.21 7.75 17.71
CA GLY A 55 -13.84 8.15 18.96
C GLY A 55 -13.62 9.64 19.25
N ASN A 56 -14.26 10.11 20.32
CA ASN A 56 -14.17 11.52 20.71
C ASN A 56 -12.91 11.80 21.54
N PHE A 57 -11.74 11.73 20.91
CA PHE A 57 -10.44 12.06 21.52
C PHE A 57 -9.53 12.83 20.55
N SER A 58 -8.52 13.51 21.08
CA SER A 58 -7.59 14.32 20.29
C SER A 58 -6.38 13.50 19.82
N ASP A 59 -5.91 13.77 18.62
CA ASP A 59 -4.62 13.28 18.06
C ASP A 59 -3.47 14.28 18.31
N ASN A 60 -3.53 15.07 19.40
CA ASN A 60 -2.54 16.10 19.73
C ASN A 60 -2.35 17.13 18.60
N GLY A 61 -3.43 17.59 17.99
CA GLY A 61 -3.45 18.59 16.94
C GLY A 61 -4.12 19.90 17.38
N TYR A 62 -4.22 20.83 16.43
CA TYR A 62 -4.95 22.09 16.60
C TYR A 62 -6.23 22.02 15.80
N SER A 63 -7.37 22.27 16.45
CA SER A 63 -8.67 22.41 15.78
C SER A 63 -9.01 23.89 15.57
N TRP A 64 -9.79 24.16 14.51
CA TRP A 64 -10.40 25.48 14.29
C TRP A 64 -11.68 25.70 15.10
N THR A 65 -12.16 24.66 15.75
CA THR A 65 -13.38 24.68 16.56
C THR A 65 -13.04 24.40 18.02
N ASP A 66 -13.79 25.01 18.93
CA ASP A 66 -13.63 24.85 20.38
C ASP A 66 -14.30 23.54 20.82
N VAL A 67 -13.72 22.40 20.41
CA VAL A 67 -14.24 21.06 20.72
C VAL A 67 -13.49 20.50 21.92
N LYS A 68 -14.21 20.16 22.98
CA LYS A 68 -13.67 19.39 24.10
C LYS A 68 -13.65 17.92 23.75
N THR A 69 -12.48 17.31 23.80
CA THR A 69 -12.26 15.88 23.56
C THR A 69 -11.87 15.17 24.85
N LEU A 70 -11.98 13.86 24.88
CA LEU A 70 -11.45 13.03 25.95
C LEU A 70 -9.93 13.12 25.99
N ASP A 71 -9.37 13.10 27.19
CA ASP A 71 -7.93 13.19 27.45
C ASP A 71 -7.16 11.94 26.97
N HIS A 72 -7.83 10.79 26.96
CA HIS A 72 -7.27 9.51 26.54
C HIS A 72 -8.11 8.78 25.49
N ASP A 73 -7.44 8.03 24.61
CA ASP A 73 -8.04 7.21 23.55
C ASP A 73 -8.47 5.80 24.03
N THR A 74 -8.79 5.68 25.32
CA THR A 74 -9.18 4.38 25.93
C THR A 74 -10.58 3.94 25.53
N ILE A 75 -11.47 4.91 25.24
CA ILE A 75 -12.84 4.65 24.79
C ILE A 75 -12.92 4.96 23.30
N PHE A 76 -13.01 3.94 22.47
CA PHE A 76 -13.15 4.07 21.02
C PHE A 76 -14.18 3.06 20.52
N GLU A 77 -14.88 3.40 19.45
CA GLU A 77 -15.89 2.52 18.84
C GLU A 77 -15.25 1.54 17.86
N TYR A 78 -14.31 2.02 17.06
CA TYR A 78 -13.67 1.25 16.00
C TYR A 78 -12.17 1.48 15.95
N THR A 79 -11.44 0.45 15.51
CA THR A 79 -10.08 0.60 15.02
C THR A 79 -10.07 0.40 13.53
N VAL A 80 -9.78 1.44 12.78
CA VAL A 80 -9.73 1.43 11.32
C VAL A 80 -8.31 1.14 10.86
N LYS A 81 -8.18 0.29 9.86
CA LYS A 81 -6.92 -0.08 9.19
C LYS A 81 -6.95 0.46 7.76
N PRO A 82 -6.27 1.56 7.48
CA PRO A 82 -6.20 2.10 6.13
C PRO A 82 -5.13 1.38 5.31
N PHE A 83 -5.48 0.99 4.09
CA PHE A 83 -4.58 0.49 3.07
C PHE A 83 -4.60 1.43 1.87
N GLY A 84 -3.44 1.85 1.40
CA GLY A 84 -3.30 2.82 0.34
C GLY A 84 -2.69 2.28 -0.93
N ILE A 85 -3.15 2.82 -2.04
CA ILE A 85 -2.61 2.64 -3.38
C ILE A 85 -2.34 4.03 -3.96
N LEU A 86 -1.09 4.32 -4.28
CA LEU A 86 -0.68 5.51 -5.04
C LEU A 86 -0.33 5.10 -6.47
N ASP A 87 -1.06 5.61 -7.43
CA ASP A 87 -0.70 5.50 -8.85
C ASP A 87 0.48 6.43 -9.15
N LEU A 88 1.61 5.85 -9.53
CA LEU A 88 2.86 6.60 -9.74
C LEU A 88 2.88 7.41 -11.04
N LYS A 89 1.98 7.11 -11.97
CA LYS A 89 1.85 7.83 -13.27
C LYS A 89 0.92 9.04 -13.14
N THR A 90 -0.21 8.87 -12.44
CA THR A 90 -1.29 9.88 -12.40
C THR A 90 -1.37 10.62 -11.07
N ASN A 91 -0.63 10.19 -10.04
CA ASN A 91 -0.75 10.65 -8.65
C ASN A 91 -2.15 10.42 -8.04
N GLU A 92 -3.02 9.65 -8.68
CA GLU A 92 -4.28 9.23 -8.07
C GLU A 92 -4.00 8.38 -6.84
N THR A 93 -4.68 8.70 -5.76
CA THR A 93 -4.52 7.98 -4.49
C THR A 93 -5.85 7.36 -4.07
N PHE A 94 -5.81 6.07 -3.77
CA PHE A 94 -6.96 5.28 -3.32
C PHE A 94 -6.65 4.78 -1.91
N VAL A 95 -7.51 5.12 -0.96
CA VAL A 95 -7.37 4.65 0.43
C VAL A 95 -8.60 3.84 0.78
N THR A 96 -8.42 2.54 1.00
CA THR A 96 -9.49 1.66 1.48
C THR A 96 -9.30 1.41 2.96
N CYS A 97 -10.29 1.81 3.74
CA CYS A 97 -10.36 1.58 5.18
C CYS A 97 -11.17 0.33 5.48
N THR A 98 -10.75 -0.44 6.48
CA THR A 98 -11.53 -1.55 7.03
C THR A 98 -11.47 -1.54 8.55
N THR A 99 -12.57 -1.93 9.21
CA THR A 99 -12.61 -2.19 10.66
C THR A 99 -12.27 -3.65 10.99
N HIS A 100 -12.19 -4.49 9.97
CA HIS A 100 -11.87 -5.91 10.05
C HIS A 100 -10.36 -6.20 9.85
N ASN A 101 -10.01 -7.37 9.37
CA ASN A 101 -8.63 -7.78 9.16
C ASN A 101 -8.09 -7.26 7.82
N SER A 102 -6.93 -6.57 7.85
CA SER A 102 -6.16 -6.22 6.66
C SER A 102 -5.29 -7.42 6.24
N THR A 103 -5.92 -8.40 5.60
CA THR A 103 -5.26 -9.64 5.15
C THR A 103 -4.71 -9.48 3.72
N ALA A 104 -3.90 -10.46 3.28
CA ALA A 104 -3.45 -10.56 1.90
C ALA A 104 -4.63 -10.50 0.90
N GLU A 105 -5.73 -11.19 1.21
CA GLU A 105 -6.93 -11.16 0.35
C GLU A 105 -7.56 -9.78 0.26
N PHE A 106 -7.71 -9.07 1.40
CA PHE A 106 -8.20 -7.69 1.41
C PHE A 106 -7.35 -6.78 0.51
N LYS A 107 -6.03 -6.88 0.61
CA LYS A 107 -5.12 -6.06 -0.21
C LYS A 107 -5.26 -6.35 -1.70
N VAL A 108 -5.37 -7.63 -2.09
CA VAL A 108 -5.57 -8.00 -3.50
C VAL A 108 -6.93 -7.55 -4.00
N ASP A 109 -8.01 -7.62 -3.19
CA ASP A 109 -9.32 -7.07 -3.56
C ASP A 109 -9.24 -5.54 -3.81
N CYS A 110 -8.41 -4.81 -3.04
CA CYS A 110 -8.16 -3.38 -3.29
C CYS A 110 -7.41 -3.15 -4.62
N ILE A 111 -6.39 -3.97 -4.91
CA ILE A 111 -5.66 -3.92 -6.19
C ILE A 111 -6.61 -4.27 -7.34
N GLU A 112 -7.47 -5.27 -7.18
CA GLU A 112 -8.45 -5.62 -8.20
C GLU A 112 -9.41 -4.46 -8.53
N LYS A 113 -9.91 -3.75 -7.51
CA LYS A 113 -10.73 -2.54 -7.72
C LYS A 113 -9.98 -1.47 -8.52
N TYR A 114 -8.68 -1.27 -8.23
CA TYR A 114 -7.85 -0.38 -9.02
C TYR A 114 -7.74 -0.83 -10.48
N VAL A 115 -7.45 -2.12 -10.73
CA VAL A 115 -7.37 -2.70 -12.08
C VAL A 115 -8.69 -2.53 -12.83
N ILE A 116 -9.83 -2.81 -12.19
CA ILE A 116 -11.16 -2.62 -12.79
C ILE A 116 -11.38 -1.16 -13.19
N MET A 117 -10.99 -0.21 -12.35
CA MET A 117 -11.17 1.22 -12.65
C MET A 117 -10.30 1.66 -13.83
N LYS A 118 -9.05 1.21 -13.88
CA LYS A 118 -8.16 1.52 -15.01
C LYS A 118 -8.64 0.88 -16.30
N ASN A 119 -9.09 -0.37 -16.25
CA ASN A 119 -9.59 -1.11 -17.42
C ASN A 119 -10.87 -0.53 -18.03
N LYS A 120 -11.58 0.38 -17.34
CA LYS A 120 -12.68 1.15 -17.95
C LYS A 120 -12.22 2.15 -19.01
N LYS A 121 -10.96 2.59 -18.93
CA LYS A 121 -10.36 3.53 -19.88
C LYS A 121 -9.42 2.82 -20.85
N HIS A 122 -8.45 2.10 -20.31
CA HIS A 122 -7.42 1.36 -21.05
C HIS A 122 -7.19 0.02 -20.38
N LYS A 123 -7.07 -1.03 -21.16
CA LYS A 123 -6.84 -2.38 -20.62
C LYS A 123 -5.39 -2.53 -20.22
N LEU A 124 -5.13 -2.62 -18.91
CA LEU A 124 -3.79 -2.88 -18.40
C LEU A 124 -3.29 -4.25 -18.86
N LYS A 125 -2.06 -4.29 -19.38
CA LYS A 125 -1.31 -5.48 -19.73
C LYS A 125 -0.22 -5.80 -18.72
N ARG A 126 0.38 -4.75 -18.13
CA ARG A 126 1.42 -4.87 -17.11
C ARG A 126 1.10 -3.97 -15.91
N LEU A 127 1.43 -4.44 -14.71
CA LEU A 127 1.28 -3.68 -13.47
C LEU A 127 2.52 -3.87 -12.60
N MET A 128 3.32 -2.83 -12.42
CA MET A 128 4.38 -2.81 -11.43
C MET A 128 3.81 -2.39 -10.08
N ILE A 129 4.18 -3.13 -9.04
CA ILE A 129 3.73 -2.92 -7.66
C ILE A 129 4.95 -2.73 -6.77
N PHE A 130 5.15 -1.52 -6.27
CA PHE A 130 6.20 -1.16 -5.32
C PHE A 130 5.65 -1.27 -3.90
N LEU A 131 6.32 -2.04 -3.05
CA LEU A 131 5.80 -2.34 -1.71
C LEU A 131 6.90 -2.76 -0.73
N ASP A 132 6.57 -2.68 0.56
CA ASP A 132 7.39 -3.25 1.62
C ASP A 132 7.14 -4.75 1.76
N ASN A 133 8.13 -5.48 2.24
CA ASN A 133 8.05 -6.94 2.44
C ASN A 133 7.39 -7.27 3.79
N GLY A 134 6.16 -6.80 3.97
CA GLY A 134 5.38 -6.97 5.19
C GLY A 134 4.76 -8.37 5.36
N PRO A 135 4.26 -8.74 6.55
CA PRO A 135 3.82 -10.10 6.86
C PRO A 135 2.65 -10.60 5.99
N GLU A 136 1.75 -9.72 5.55
CA GLU A 136 0.58 -10.08 4.74
C GLU A 136 0.80 -9.96 3.23
N ASN A 137 1.87 -9.31 2.80
CA ASN A 137 2.20 -9.06 1.38
C ASN A 137 3.66 -9.40 1.05
N SER A 138 4.31 -10.19 1.89
CA SER A 138 5.68 -10.60 1.62
C SER A 138 5.77 -11.51 0.39
N SER A 139 6.96 -11.53 -0.23
CA SER A 139 7.26 -12.38 -1.38
C SER A 139 7.17 -13.88 -1.10
N ARG A 140 7.00 -14.28 0.17
CA ARG A 140 6.85 -15.67 0.62
C ARG A 140 5.44 -15.99 1.12
N ARG A 141 4.56 -15.00 1.22
CA ARG A 141 3.20 -15.21 1.73
C ARG A 141 2.36 -15.95 0.68
N THR A 142 2.10 -17.22 0.91
CA THR A 142 1.45 -18.10 -0.07
C THR A 142 0.06 -17.61 -0.50
N LEU A 143 -0.76 -17.10 0.46
CA LEU A 143 -2.07 -16.54 0.16
C LEU A 143 -1.97 -15.29 -0.73
N TRP A 144 -1.00 -14.41 -0.48
CA TRP A 144 -0.73 -13.22 -1.29
C TRP A 144 -0.40 -13.61 -2.74
N LEU A 145 0.55 -14.51 -2.91
CA LEU A 145 0.97 -14.99 -4.22
C LEU A 145 -0.18 -15.68 -4.97
N LYS A 146 -0.92 -16.58 -4.30
CA LYS A 146 -2.09 -17.25 -4.88
C LYS A 146 -3.12 -16.25 -5.39
N LYS A 147 -3.48 -15.25 -4.59
CA LYS A 147 -4.49 -14.25 -4.97
C LYS A 147 -4.01 -13.37 -6.13
N LEU A 148 -2.72 -13.01 -6.17
CA LEU A 148 -2.15 -12.26 -7.30
C LEU A 148 -2.07 -13.11 -8.59
N VAL A 149 -1.73 -14.39 -8.50
CA VAL A 149 -1.79 -15.29 -9.66
C VAL A 149 -3.21 -15.38 -10.21
N HIS A 150 -4.22 -15.53 -9.34
CA HIS A 150 -5.61 -15.50 -9.77
C HIS A 150 -6.00 -14.17 -10.44
N LEU A 151 -5.55 -13.04 -9.89
CA LEU A 151 -5.76 -11.72 -10.49
C LEU A 151 -5.10 -11.62 -11.87
N SER A 152 -3.85 -12.07 -11.99
CA SER A 152 -3.09 -12.12 -13.25
C SER A 152 -3.83 -12.92 -14.32
N ILE A 153 -4.27 -14.13 -14.00
CA ILE A 153 -5.01 -15.00 -14.93
C ILE A 153 -6.33 -14.35 -15.35
N LYS A 154 -7.10 -13.83 -14.36
CA LYS A 154 -8.43 -13.25 -14.59
C LYS A 154 -8.40 -12.07 -15.56
N TYR A 155 -7.41 -11.19 -15.43
CA TYR A 155 -7.29 -9.98 -16.25
C TYR A 155 -6.28 -10.10 -17.40
N LYS A 156 -5.60 -11.23 -17.53
CA LYS A 156 -4.46 -11.44 -18.46
C LYS A 156 -3.39 -10.37 -18.24
N LEU A 157 -3.06 -10.12 -16.98
CA LEU A 157 -2.22 -9.05 -16.50
C LEU A 157 -0.88 -9.60 -16.02
N VAL A 158 0.23 -9.13 -16.55
CA VAL A 158 1.56 -9.39 -15.98
C VAL A 158 1.76 -8.48 -14.78
N ILE A 159 2.08 -9.04 -13.61
CA ILE A 159 2.29 -8.28 -12.37
C ILE A 159 3.76 -8.41 -11.98
N HIS A 160 4.45 -7.28 -11.82
CA HIS A 160 5.82 -7.24 -11.33
C HIS A 160 5.82 -6.70 -9.90
N LEU A 161 6.19 -7.53 -8.93
CA LEU A 161 6.36 -7.18 -7.53
C LEU A 161 7.79 -6.68 -7.29
N VAL A 162 7.91 -5.44 -6.85
CA VAL A 162 9.19 -4.75 -6.60
C VAL A 162 9.22 -4.36 -5.12
N TYR A 163 10.02 -5.06 -4.34
CA TYR A 163 10.08 -4.87 -2.89
C TYR A 163 11.22 -3.93 -2.51
N TYR A 164 10.95 -3.05 -1.54
CA TYR A 164 11.99 -2.24 -0.90
C TYR A 164 12.81 -3.07 0.10
N PRO A 165 14.08 -2.71 0.34
CA PRO A 165 14.89 -3.36 1.38
C PRO A 165 14.26 -3.16 2.77
N PRO A 166 14.58 -4.03 3.74
CA PRO A 166 14.13 -3.87 5.12
C PRO A 166 14.50 -2.50 5.70
N TYR A 167 13.65 -1.96 6.56
CA TYR A 167 13.83 -0.65 7.22
C TYR A 167 13.97 0.56 6.28
N CYS A 168 13.62 0.37 5.00
CA CYS A 168 13.72 1.39 3.97
C CYS A 168 12.35 1.93 3.51
N SER A 169 11.29 1.78 4.31
CA SER A 169 9.93 2.26 3.98
C SER A 169 9.88 3.73 3.56
N LYS A 170 10.79 4.58 4.09
CA LYS A 170 10.90 6.00 3.72
C LYS A 170 11.08 6.24 2.22
N TYR A 171 11.55 5.26 1.46
CA TYR A 171 11.72 5.32 0.01
C TYR A 171 10.44 4.95 -0.74
N ASN A 172 9.49 4.27 -0.08
CA ASN A 172 8.17 4.02 -0.65
C ASN A 172 7.43 5.34 -0.83
N LYS A 173 7.09 5.67 -2.07
CA LYS A 173 6.53 6.99 -2.41
C LYS A 173 5.21 7.30 -1.70
N ILE A 174 4.42 6.27 -1.35
CA ILE A 174 3.15 6.43 -0.64
C ILE A 174 3.32 6.92 0.81
N GLU A 175 4.49 6.75 1.43
CA GLU A 175 4.77 7.27 2.78
C GLU A 175 4.59 8.79 2.88
N ARG A 176 4.89 9.51 1.79
CA ARG A 176 4.66 10.96 1.71
C ARG A 176 3.17 11.30 1.70
N VAL A 177 2.35 10.43 1.10
CA VAL A 177 0.88 10.55 1.13
C VAL A 177 0.38 10.38 2.56
N TRP A 178 0.90 9.38 3.29
CA TRP A 178 0.54 9.15 4.68
C TRP A 178 0.89 10.35 5.59
N ALA A 179 1.99 11.01 5.34
CA ALA A 179 2.33 12.24 6.06
C ALA A 179 1.24 13.31 5.86
N ARG A 180 0.75 13.49 4.62
CA ARG A 180 -0.33 14.43 4.31
C ARG A 180 -1.64 14.04 4.99
N VAL A 181 -2.01 12.76 4.95
CA VAL A 181 -3.19 12.22 5.63
C VAL A 181 -3.10 12.48 7.14
N GLN A 182 -1.96 12.19 7.76
CA GLN A 182 -1.75 12.38 9.19
C GLN A 182 -1.86 13.86 9.61
N MET A 183 -1.29 14.76 8.82
CA MET A 183 -1.40 16.21 9.08
C MET A 183 -2.86 16.68 9.05
N THR A 184 -3.68 16.12 8.18
CA THR A 184 -5.10 16.46 8.09
C THR A 184 -5.88 15.85 9.25
N TRP A 185 -5.61 14.58 9.58
CA TRP A 185 -6.29 13.90 10.69
C TRP A 185 -6.04 14.54 12.05
N ARG A 186 -4.85 15.08 12.29
CA ARG A 186 -4.53 15.79 13.55
C ARG A 186 -5.36 17.06 13.78
N ARG A 187 -6.06 17.56 12.75
CA ARG A 187 -6.86 18.79 12.82
C ARG A 187 -8.35 18.54 13.00
N ILE A 188 -8.75 17.27 13.03
CA ILE A 188 -10.15 16.86 13.04
C ILE A 188 -10.33 15.78 14.11
N THR A 189 -11.34 15.92 14.96
CA THR A 189 -11.76 14.83 15.84
C THR A 189 -12.42 13.75 15.00
N MET A 190 -11.83 12.55 15.00
CA MET A 190 -12.34 11.40 14.24
C MET A 190 -13.36 10.65 15.08
N ASP A 191 -14.54 11.22 15.23
CA ASP A 191 -15.63 10.74 16.07
C ASP A 191 -16.46 9.62 15.41
N SER A 192 -16.41 9.51 14.09
CA SER A 192 -17.19 8.52 13.32
C SER A 192 -16.45 8.04 12.06
N LEU A 193 -16.91 6.93 11.49
CA LEU A 193 -16.44 6.44 10.19
C LEU A 193 -16.79 7.43 9.07
N ASP A 194 -17.92 8.09 9.15
CA ASP A 194 -18.35 9.08 8.16
C ASP A 194 -17.41 10.28 8.15
N THR A 195 -17.06 10.81 9.34
CA THR A 195 -16.08 11.89 9.50
C THR A 195 -14.72 11.49 8.89
N LEU A 196 -14.27 10.25 9.14
CA LEU A 196 -13.04 9.72 8.54
C LEU A 196 -13.11 9.72 7.01
N MET A 197 -14.20 9.20 6.45
CA MET A 197 -14.39 9.09 4.99
C MET A 197 -14.52 10.45 4.31
N GLU A 198 -15.26 11.38 4.91
CA GLU A 198 -15.33 12.76 4.43
C GLU A 198 -13.97 13.44 4.45
N CYS A 199 -13.21 13.26 5.53
CA CYS A 199 -11.87 13.80 5.65
C CYS A 199 -10.95 13.27 4.55
N LEU A 200 -10.91 11.94 4.33
CA LEU A 200 -10.12 11.32 3.26
C LEU A 200 -10.48 11.88 1.88
N ASN A 201 -11.77 12.02 1.59
CA ASN A 201 -12.25 12.51 0.29
C ASN A 201 -12.03 14.03 0.08
N LYS A 202 -11.66 14.79 1.13
CA LYS A 202 -11.28 16.22 1.02
C LYS A 202 -9.76 16.42 0.83
N ILE A 203 -8.94 15.39 1.08
CA ILE A 203 -7.48 15.48 0.94
C ILE A 203 -7.10 15.49 -0.55
N THR A 204 -6.08 16.27 -0.87
CA THR A 204 -5.43 16.28 -2.19
C THR A 204 -3.96 15.89 -2.07
N TRP A 205 -3.48 15.14 -3.05
CA TRP A 205 -2.08 14.80 -3.26
C TRP A 205 -1.67 15.24 -4.66
N ASN A 206 -0.62 16.07 -4.76
CA ASN A 206 -0.18 16.67 -6.04
C ASN A 206 -1.34 17.23 -6.88
N ASN A 207 -2.26 17.96 -6.24
CA ASN A 207 -3.48 18.55 -6.83
C ASN A 207 -4.53 17.53 -7.30
N VAL A 208 -4.31 16.22 -7.08
CA VAL A 208 -5.28 15.17 -7.36
C VAL A 208 -6.04 14.81 -6.09
N LYS A 209 -7.38 14.79 -6.18
CA LYS A 209 -8.24 14.48 -5.05
C LYS A 209 -8.15 13.01 -4.69
N MET A 210 -7.94 12.72 -3.41
CA MET A 210 -7.91 11.36 -2.89
C MET A 210 -9.28 10.68 -2.98
N LYS A 211 -9.30 9.36 -3.17
CA LYS A 211 -10.50 8.54 -3.22
C LYS A 211 -10.50 7.60 -2.01
N GLY A 212 -11.36 7.90 -1.04
CA GLY A 212 -11.57 7.10 0.15
C GLY A 212 -12.68 6.07 -0.04
N TYR A 213 -12.47 4.85 0.47
CA TYR A 213 -13.44 3.77 0.45
C TYR A 213 -13.50 3.09 1.81
N LEU A 214 -14.70 2.67 2.22
CA LEU A 214 -14.90 1.82 3.38
C LEU A 214 -15.24 0.40 2.91
N SER A 215 -14.47 -0.59 3.37
CA SER A 215 -14.74 -2.00 3.14
C SER A 215 -15.43 -2.59 4.35
N THR A 216 -16.62 -3.15 4.13
CA THR A 216 -17.40 -3.88 5.14
C THR A 216 -17.22 -5.39 5.04
N LYS A 217 -16.46 -5.87 4.03
CA LYS A 217 -16.18 -7.30 3.85
C LYS A 217 -15.25 -7.80 4.95
N GLU A 218 -15.64 -8.88 5.58
CA GLU A 218 -14.80 -9.60 6.52
C GLU A 218 -13.87 -10.57 5.81
N TYR A 219 -12.63 -10.67 6.33
CA TYR A 219 -11.61 -11.54 5.77
C TYR A 219 -11.09 -12.48 6.84
N GLU A 220 -11.04 -13.76 6.51
CA GLU A 220 -10.52 -14.79 7.39
C GLU A 220 -9.00 -14.69 7.53
N LYS A 221 -8.51 -14.87 8.76
CA LYS A 221 -7.08 -14.95 9.05
C LYS A 221 -6.58 -16.39 9.03
N GLY A 222 -5.28 -16.53 8.80
CA GLY A 222 -4.60 -17.82 8.98
C GLY A 222 -4.86 -18.83 7.87
N ILE A 223 -5.44 -18.42 6.74
CA ILE A 223 -5.62 -19.29 5.58
C ILE A 223 -4.26 -19.80 5.15
N LYS A 224 -4.11 -21.11 5.12
CA LYS A 224 -2.91 -21.82 4.64
C LYS A 224 -3.16 -22.39 3.26
N ILE A 225 -2.19 -22.25 2.39
CA ILE A 225 -2.17 -22.88 1.07
C ILE A 225 -1.24 -24.09 1.16
N SER A 226 -1.66 -25.25 0.66
CA SER A 226 -0.83 -26.45 0.70
C SER A 226 0.38 -26.33 -0.23
N ASP A 227 1.47 -27.00 0.13
CA ASP A 227 2.68 -27.03 -0.71
C ASP A 227 2.37 -27.60 -2.09
N TYR A 228 1.53 -28.65 -2.15
CA TYR A 228 1.07 -29.22 -3.43
C TYR A 228 0.36 -28.18 -4.31
N GLU A 229 -0.52 -27.35 -3.75
CA GLU A 229 -1.19 -26.30 -4.52
C GLU A 229 -0.20 -25.21 -4.94
N MET A 230 0.75 -24.85 -4.09
CA MET A 230 1.80 -23.89 -4.43
C MET A 230 2.66 -24.40 -5.59
N GLU A 231 3.14 -25.64 -5.53
CA GLU A 231 4.03 -26.21 -6.53
C GLU A 231 3.34 -26.46 -7.88
N THR A 232 2.09 -26.94 -7.84
CA THR A 232 1.41 -27.37 -9.07
C THR A 232 0.60 -26.27 -9.75
N LYS A 233 0.10 -25.26 -9.00
CA LYS A 233 -0.84 -24.27 -9.54
C LYS A 233 -0.36 -22.83 -9.45
N ILE A 234 0.54 -22.52 -8.51
CA ILE A 234 0.90 -21.14 -8.24
C ILE A 234 2.32 -20.82 -8.71
N ASN A 235 3.30 -21.58 -8.25
CA ASN A 235 4.70 -21.35 -8.62
C ASN A 235 4.98 -21.37 -10.13
N PRO A 236 4.30 -22.19 -10.96
CA PRO A 236 4.48 -22.12 -12.43
C PRO A 236 4.18 -20.75 -13.05
N HIS A 237 3.42 -19.90 -12.35
CA HIS A 237 3.11 -18.54 -12.81
C HIS A 237 4.09 -17.49 -12.29
N ILE A 238 5.09 -17.86 -11.46
CA ILE A 238 5.96 -16.92 -10.77
C ILE A 238 7.40 -17.08 -11.23
N ILE A 239 7.94 -16.03 -11.83
CA ILE A 239 9.35 -15.93 -12.21
C ILE A 239 10.04 -15.06 -11.16
N ARG A 240 11.13 -15.57 -10.58
CA ARG A 240 11.94 -14.84 -9.61
C ARG A 240 13.28 -14.48 -10.23
N GLU A 241 13.74 -13.28 -9.91
CA GLU A 241 15.03 -12.80 -10.38
C GLU A 241 16.17 -13.43 -9.57
N GLU A 242 17.20 -13.94 -10.22
CA GLU A 242 18.35 -14.57 -9.59
C GLU A 242 19.11 -13.59 -8.68
N GLY A 243 19.28 -13.98 -7.42
CA GLY A 243 19.87 -13.17 -6.37
C GLY A 243 18.96 -12.06 -5.82
N LEU A 244 17.70 -11.97 -6.30
CA LEU A 244 16.64 -11.11 -5.76
C LEU A 244 15.32 -11.87 -5.53
N GLU A 245 15.37 -13.19 -5.33
CA GLU A 245 14.17 -14.06 -5.26
C GLU A 245 13.16 -13.64 -4.20
N LYS A 246 13.63 -12.93 -3.17
CA LYS A 246 12.77 -12.38 -2.08
C LYS A 246 12.31 -10.94 -2.34
N TRP A 247 12.88 -10.30 -3.35
CA TRP A 247 12.74 -8.85 -3.53
C TRP A 247 12.17 -8.45 -4.89
N SER A 248 12.21 -9.37 -5.86
CA SER A 248 11.65 -9.17 -7.20
C SER A 248 10.96 -10.45 -7.67
N ALA A 249 9.72 -10.32 -8.16
CA ALA A 249 8.98 -11.45 -8.72
C ALA A 249 8.02 -10.97 -9.82
N VAL A 250 8.03 -11.65 -10.94
CA VAL A 250 7.09 -11.43 -12.04
C VAL A 250 6.05 -12.54 -12.04
N ILE A 251 4.78 -12.16 -11.97
CA ILE A 251 3.63 -13.07 -12.03
C ILE A 251 3.03 -12.96 -13.41
N THR A 252 2.90 -14.09 -14.10
CA THR A 252 2.37 -14.16 -15.46
C THR A 252 1.04 -14.91 -15.51
N PRO A 253 0.12 -14.54 -16.44
CA PRO A 253 -1.14 -15.25 -16.62
C PRO A 253 -0.96 -16.64 -17.24
N TYR A 254 0.23 -16.94 -17.77
CA TYR A 254 0.58 -18.21 -18.41
C TYR A 254 1.56 -18.97 -17.52
N ALA A 255 1.32 -20.26 -17.32
CA ALA A 255 2.26 -21.14 -16.61
C ALA A 255 3.51 -21.36 -17.49
N ASN A 256 4.68 -21.39 -16.87
CA ASN A 256 5.97 -21.72 -17.50
C ASN A 256 6.17 -23.23 -17.53
#